data_4e83ca32b18818036fec690e6a3d1651
#
_entry.id   4e83ca32b18818036fec690e6a3d1651
#
_cell.length_a   1.000
_cell.length_b   1.000
_cell.length_c   1.000
_cell.angle_alpha   90.00
_cell.angle_beta   90.00
_cell.angle_gamma   90.00
#
_symmetry.space_group_name_H-M   'P 1'
#
loop_
_entity.id
_entity.type
_entity.pdbx_description
1 polymer ?
#
loop_
_entity_poly.entity_id
_entity_poly.type
_entity_poly.pdbx_seq_one_letter_code
_entity_poly.pdbx_strand_id
1 'polypeptide(L)'
;MSQKKFIIDADTGSDDAVAILMALRDPTVEVLGITLVSGNVPLQQGILNTLYTAELCEVPVNVYAGADRPLTRNYIEEYTLKDFSERVRTLSPDSVSGQCVHGVDGMGDIGIKPDNEQYEEQGAVDYLIKSFSESPNEITLVTLGPLTN
;
A
#
# COMPACT_ATOMS: atom_id res chain seq x y z
N MET A 1 13.35 -9.96 24.49
CA MET A 1 12.66 -8.67 24.44
C MET A 1 11.35 -8.90 23.72
N SER A 2 10.24 -8.28 24.11
CA SER A 2 8.99 -8.38 23.36
C SER A 2 9.17 -7.70 21.99
N GLN A 3 8.69 -8.33 20.91
CA GLN A 3 8.66 -7.71 19.59
C GLN A 3 7.75 -6.50 19.59
N LYS A 4 8.08 -5.51 18.76
CA LYS A 4 7.19 -4.37 18.48
C LYS A 4 6.14 -4.83 17.48
N LYS A 5 4.86 -4.60 17.80
CA LYS A 5 3.74 -4.95 16.92
C LYS A 5 3.46 -3.83 15.93
N PHE A 6 3.53 -4.13 14.65
CA PHE A 6 3.26 -3.20 13.56
C PHE A 6 2.04 -3.62 12.75
N ILE A 7 1.26 -2.64 12.34
CA ILE A 7 0.38 -2.72 11.16
C ILE A 7 0.93 -1.70 10.17
N ILE A 8 1.10 -2.12 8.91
CA ILE A 8 1.64 -1.27 7.85
C ILE A 8 0.49 -0.91 6.91
N ASP A 9 0.29 0.38 6.64
CA ASP A 9 -0.68 0.91 5.68
C ASP A 9 0.09 1.48 4.48
N ALA A 10 -0.08 0.90 3.29
CA ALA A 10 0.78 1.14 2.13
C ALA A 10 -0.01 1.27 0.82
N ASP A 11 0.60 1.84 -0.20
CA ASP A 11 0.12 1.86 -1.59
C ASP A 11 1.13 1.20 -2.55
N THR A 12 1.69 0.13 -2.14
CA THR A 12 2.90 -0.59 -2.49
C THR A 12 3.47 -0.34 -3.88
N GLY A 13 4.37 0.64 -3.92
CA GLY A 13 5.39 0.80 -4.94
C GLY A 13 6.70 0.12 -4.52
N SER A 14 7.76 0.31 -5.30
CA SER A 14 9.06 -0.34 -5.08
C SER A 14 9.73 0.05 -3.77
N ASP A 15 9.55 1.27 -3.30
CA ASP A 15 10.08 1.76 -2.00
C ASP A 15 9.28 1.21 -0.82
N ASP A 16 7.94 1.14 -0.92
CA ASP A 16 7.10 0.47 0.06
C ASP A 16 7.47 -1.02 0.19
N ALA A 17 7.71 -1.69 -0.95
CA ALA A 17 8.12 -3.09 -0.95
C ALA A 17 9.42 -3.30 -0.17
N VAL A 18 10.40 -2.38 -0.30
CA VAL A 18 11.63 -2.41 0.50
C VAL A 18 11.33 -2.21 1.99
N ALA A 19 10.47 -1.26 2.35
CA ALA A 19 10.10 -1.01 3.74
C ALA A 19 9.37 -2.21 4.37
N ILE A 20 8.44 -2.82 3.63
CA ILE A 20 7.72 -4.04 4.03
C ILE A 20 8.69 -5.20 4.22
N LEU A 21 9.60 -5.42 3.27
CA LEU A 21 10.63 -6.44 3.36
C LEU A 21 11.49 -6.25 4.60
N MET A 22 11.94 -5.02 4.89
CA MET A 22 12.72 -4.70 6.09
C MET A 22 11.94 -5.05 7.36
N ALA A 23 10.67 -4.68 7.45
CA ALA A 23 9.83 -4.96 8.61
C ALA A 23 9.59 -6.47 8.81
N LEU A 24 9.29 -7.21 7.72
CA LEU A 24 9.04 -8.65 7.78
C LEU A 24 10.29 -9.46 8.14
N ARG A 25 11.48 -8.96 7.81
CA ARG A 25 12.76 -9.64 8.09
C ARG A 25 13.42 -9.19 9.40
N ASP A 26 12.89 -8.17 10.09
CA ASP A 26 13.41 -7.72 11.36
C ASP A 26 12.91 -8.61 12.51
N PRO A 27 13.80 -9.35 13.22
CA PRO A 27 13.40 -10.23 14.32
C PRO A 27 12.83 -9.48 15.54
N THR A 28 12.96 -8.16 15.61
CA THR A 28 12.44 -7.33 16.71
C THR A 28 11.04 -6.78 16.43
N VAL A 29 10.52 -7.03 15.21
CA VAL A 29 9.21 -6.59 14.74
C VAL A 29 8.30 -7.79 14.49
N GLU A 30 7.04 -7.67 14.87
CA GLU A 30 5.94 -8.55 14.51
C GLU A 30 4.97 -7.73 13.64
N VAL A 31 4.89 -8.05 12.34
CA VAL A 31 3.91 -7.43 11.44
C VAL A 31 2.60 -8.21 11.55
N LEU A 32 1.60 -7.60 12.18
CA LEU A 32 0.28 -8.19 12.43
C LEU A 32 -0.57 -8.27 11.16
N GLY A 33 -0.34 -7.35 10.23
CA GLY A 33 -1.04 -7.28 8.94
C GLY A 33 -0.62 -6.07 8.14
N ILE A 34 -0.95 -6.09 6.84
CA ILE A 34 -0.68 -5.01 5.91
C ILE A 34 -2.01 -4.57 5.29
N THR A 35 -2.35 -3.29 5.45
CA THR A 35 -3.52 -2.68 4.83
C THR A 35 -3.11 -1.91 3.58
N LEU A 36 -3.92 -1.97 2.53
CA LEU A 36 -3.60 -1.34 1.26
C LEU A 36 -4.58 -0.23 0.92
N VAL A 37 -4.06 0.80 0.26
CA VAL A 37 -4.83 1.92 -0.27
C VAL A 37 -4.37 2.21 -1.70
N SER A 38 -5.22 2.79 -2.52
CA SER A 38 -4.82 3.27 -3.85
C SER A 38 -3.98 4.54 -3.74
N GLY A 39 -2.84 4.58 -4.41
CA GLY A 39 -1.91 5.71 -4.42
C GLY A 39 -0.92 5.60 -5.56
N ASN A 40 0.29 5.09 -5.33
CA ASN A 40 1.33 4.87 -6.35
C ASN A 40 0.81 4.03 -7.53
N VAL A 41 0.00 3.02 -7.19
CA VAL A 41 -0.68 2.14 -8.17
C VAL A 41 -2.15 1.96 -7.78
N PRO A 42 -3.00 1.43 -8.68
CA PRO A 42 -4.36 1.00 -8.30
C PRO A 42 -4.31 -0.03 -7.17
N LEU A 43 -5.33 -0.01 -6.29
CA LEU A 43 -5.41 -0.87 -5.10
C LEU A 43 -5.08 -2.35 -5.40
N GLN A 44 -5.67 -2.92 -6.45
CA GLN A 44 -5.43 -4.33 -6.80
C GLN A 44 -3.97 -4.61 -7.14
N GLN A 45 -3.30 -3.70 -7.84
CA GLN A 45 -1.88 -3.84 -8.15
C GLN A 45 -1.02 -3.73 -6.87
N GLY A 46 -1.36 -2.80 -5.96
CA GLY A 46 -0.68 -2.69 -4.67
C GLY A 46 -0.79 -3.97 -3.82
N ILE A 47 -1.98 -4.62 -3.85
CA ILE A 47 -2.19 -5.92 -3.20
C ILE A 47 -1.25 -6.99 -3.79
N LEU A 48 -1.19 -7.12 -5.12
CA LEU A 48 -0.30 -8.09 -5.77
C LEU A 48 1.17 -7.84 -5.44
N ASN A 49 1.61 -6.58 -5.46
CA ASN A 49 2.98 -6.18 -5.11
C ASN A 49 3.32 -6.55 -3.66
N THR A 50 2.38 -6.35 -2.74
CA THR A 50 2.54 -6.69 -1.32
C THR A 50 2.62 -8.20 -1.10
N LEU A 51 1.72 -8.97 -1.72
CA LEU A 51 1.71 -10.43 -1.64
C LEU A 51 3.03 -11.01 -2.17
N TYR A 52 3.50 -10.52 -3.32
CA TYR A 52 4.79 -10.93 -3.87
C TYR A 52 5.95 -10.60 -2.92
N THR A 53 5.94 -9.41 -2.31
CA THR A 53 6.97 -9.01 -1.34
C THR A 53 6.99 -9.93 -0.11
N ALA A 54 5.81 -10.30 0.38
CA ALA A 54 5.67 -11.24 1.50
C ALA A 54 6.17 -12.66 1.14
N GLU A 55 5.87 -13.14 -0.07
CA GLU A 55 6.38 -14.41 -0.60
C GLU A 55 7.91 -14.41 -0.66
N LEU A 56 8.55 -13.34 -1.17
CA LEU A 56 10.00 -13.20 -1.17
C LEU A 56 10.62 -13.25 0.23
N CYS A 57 9.87 -12.80 1.23
CA CYS A 57 10.31 -12.86 2.63
C CYS A 57 10.11 -14.24 3.25
N GLU A 58 9.34 -15.14 2.64
CA GLU A 58 8.93 -16.42 3.22
C GLU A 58 8.25 -16.25 4.61
N VAL A 59 7.59 -15.10 4.82
CA VAL A 59 6.90 -14.76 6.07
C VAL A 59 5.41 -14.62 5.77
N PRO A 60 4.55 -15.47 6.34
CA PRO A 60 3.11 -15.32 6.18
C PRO A 60 2.64 -14.05 6.88
N VAL A 61 1.91 -13.21 6.15
CA VAL A 61 1.28 -11.99 6.67
C VAL A 61 -0.08 -11.79 6.01
N ASN A 62 -1.06 -11.36 6.79
CA ASN A 62 -2.39 -11.06 6.28
C ASN A 62 -2.40 -9.71 5.55
N VAL A 63 -3.03 -9.67 4.39
CA VAL A 63 -3.17 -8.48 3.55
C VAL A 63 -4.64 -8.11 3.43
N TYR A 64 -4.96 -6.83 3.62
CA TYR A 64 -6.33 -6.31 3.69
C TYR A 64 -6.53 -5.21 2.66
N ALA A 65 -7.57 -5.35 1.84
CA ALA A 65 -7.95 -4.34 0.86
C ALA A 65 -8.65 -3.14 1.54
N GLY A 66 -8.20 -1.94 1.26
CA GLY A 66 -8.76 -0.69 1.75
C GLY A 66 -9.36 0.18 0.66
N ALA A 67 -9.16 1.49 0.75
CA ALA A 67 -9.76 2.45 -0.16
C ALA A 67 -9.17 2.36 -1.58
N ASP A 68 -10.05 2.20 -2.56
CA ASP A 68 -9.69 2.11 -3.99
C ASP A 68 -9.55 3.51 -4.66
N ARG A 69 -9.85 4.58 -3.91
CA ARG A 69 -9.84 5.96 -4.39
C ARG A 69 -9.75 6.97 -3.23
N PRO A 70 -9.26 8.19 -3.50
CA PRO A 70 -9.24 9.27 -2.51
C PRO A 70 -10.64 9.64 -2.02
N LEU A 71 -10.77 10.00 -0.74
CA LEU A 71 -12.04 10.47 -0.14
C LEU A 71 -12.59 11.72 -0.84
N THR A 72 -11.72 12.56 -1.36
CA THR A 72 -12.08 13.83 -2.01
C THR A 72 -12.45 13.71 -3.48
N ARG A 73 -12.47 12.50 -4.05
CA ARG A 73 -12.73 12.32 -5.49
C ARG A 73 -14.05 12.96 -5.94
N ASN A 74 -15.10 12.89 -5.14
CA ASN A 74 -16.40 13.49 -5.45
C ASN A 74 -16.38 15.02 -5.46
N TYR A 75 -15.38 15.66 -4.81
CA TYR A 75 -15.19 17.12 -4.81
C TYR A 75 -14.26 17.59 -5.93
N ILE A 76 -13.54 16.69 -6.56
CA ILE A 76 -12.45 16.98 -7.50
C ILE A 76 -12.90 16.70 -8.95
N GLU A 77 -13.97 15.96 -9.20
CA GLU A 77 -14.42 15.60 -10.56
C GLU A 77 -14.68 16.83 -11.47
N GLU A 78 -15.03 17.98 -10.90
CA GLU A 78 -15.30 19.20 -11.67
C GLU A 78 -14.03 20.04 -11.94
N TYR A 79 -12.97 19.89 -11.13
CA TYR A 79 -11.81 20.81 -11.16
C TYR A 79 -10.49 20.18 -11.62
N THR A 80 -10.30 18.86 -11.60
CA THR A 80 -8.94 18.33 -11.60
C THR A 80 -8.56 17.33 -12.66
N LEU A 81 -9.43 16.47 -13.16
CA LEU A 81 -8.98 15.43 -14.11
C LEU A 81 -8.63 16.01 -15.48
N LYS A 82 -9.35 17.04 -15.92
CA LYS A 82 -9.01 17.77 -17.15
C LYS A 82 -7.81 18.69 -16.95
N ASP A 83 -7.78 19.43 -15.87
CA ASP A 83 -6.74 20.42 -15.57
C ASP A 83 -5.43 19.74 -15.11
N PHE A 84 -5.51 18.65 -14.36
CA PHE A 84 -4.35 17.87 -13.94
C PHE A 84 -3.73 17.08 -15.10
N SER A 85 -4.53 16.44 -15.94
CA SER A 85 -4.03 15.74 -17.12
C SER A 85 -3.52 16.70 -18.21
N GLU A 86 -4.10 17.91 -18.33
CA GLU A 86 -3.57 18.98 -19.18
C GLU A 86 -2.32 19.63 -18.60
N ARG A 87 -2.26 19.85 -17.29
CA ARG A 87 -1.04 20.35 -16.61
C ARG A 87 0.10 19.34 -16.66
N VAL A 88 -0.17 18.06 -16.46
CA VAL A 88 0.83 16.99 -16.61
C VAL A 88 1.30 16.86 -18.06
N ARG A 89 0.45 17.12 -19.06
CA ARG A 89 0.84 17.19 -20.47
C ARG A 89 1.70 18.42 -20.82
N THR A 90 1.54 19.51 -20.08
CA THR A 90 2.29 20.77 -20.33
C THR A 90 3.58 20.88 -19.51
N LEU A 91 3.70 20.11 -18.43
CA LEU A 91 4.93 19.93 -17.67
C LEU A 91 5.71 18.77 -18.31
N SER A 92 6.53 19.06 -19.27
CA SER A 92 7.43 18.19 -20.07
C SER A 92 7.12 16.65 -20.09
N PRO A 93 7.46 15.93 -21.16
CA PRO A 93 7.24 14.47 -21.26
C PRO A 93 7.89 13.65 -20.14
N ASP A 94 8.82 14.24 -19.40
CA ASP A 94 9.61 13.64 -18.33
C ASP A 94 9.13 14.02 -16.92
N SER A 95 8.12 14.89 -16.77
CA SER A 95 7.56 15.26 -15.46
C SER A 95 6.28 14.49 -15.18
N VAL A 96 6.35 13.55 -14.42
CA VAL A 96 5.71 12.29 -14.38
C VAL A 96 4.77 12.14 -13.20
N SER A 97 3.63 11.49 -13.42
CA SER A 97 2.82 10.78 -12.42
C SER A 97 3.69 9.75 -11.67
N GLY A 98 3.32 9.33 -10.46
CA GLY A 98 4.02 8.28 -9.71
C GLY A 98 4.33 7.01 -10.51
N GLN A 99 3.56 6.75 -11.58
CA GLN A 99 3.79 5.68 -12.56
C GLN A 99 5.17 5.68 -13.23
N CYS A 100 5.85 6.82 -13.34
CA CYS A 100 7.19 6.86 -13.93
C CYS A 100 8.31 6.70 -12.91
N VAL A 101 8.04 6.88 -11.63
CA VAL A 101 9.05 6.62 -10.58
C VAL A 101 9.17 5.12 -10.33
N HIS A 102 8.04 4.40 -10.31
CA HIS A 102 7.98 2.99 -9.93
C HIS A 102 7.59 2.05 -11.09
N GLY A 103 7.42 2.58 -12.34
CA GLY A 103 6.84 1.83 -13.46
C GLY A 103 5.32 1.79 -13.42
N VAL A 104 4.70 1.18 -14.43
CA VAL A 104 3.23 1.05 -14.54
C VAL A 104 2.69 0.08 -13.50
N ASP A 105 3.46 -0.99 -13.20
CA ASP A 105 3.13 -2.00 -12.20
C ASP A 105 3.53 -1.60 -10.77
N GLY A 106 4.23 -0.46 -10.60
CA GLY A 106 4.75 0.00 -9.32
C GLY A 106 6.04 -0.70 -8.88
N MET A 107 6.55 -1.68 -9.64
CA MET A 107 7.71 -2.50 -9.30
C MET A 107 8.79 -2.49 -10.41
N GLY A 108 8.84 -1.38 -11.19
CA GLY A 108 9.83 -1.18 -12.25
C GLY A 108 9.52 -1.95 -13.54
N ASP A 109 8.28 -2.33 -13.74
CA ASP A 109 7.78 -3.07 -14.93
C ASP A 109 8.50 -4.40 -15.17
N ILE A 110 8.97 -5.05 -14.11
CA ILE A 110 9.67 -6.34 -14.19
C ILE A 110 8.72 -7.54 -14.32
N GLY A 111 7.39 -7.30 -14.32
CA GLY A 111 6.38 -8.32 -14.59
C GLY A 111 6.23 -9.38 -13.50
N ILE A 112 6.50 -9.04 -12.25
CA ILE A 112 6.37 -9.94 -11.10
C ILE A 112 4.90 -10.22 -10.79
N LYS A 113 4.66 -11.44 -10.30
CA LYS A 113 3.34 -11.85 -9.78
C LYS A 113 3.54 -12.78 -8.60
N PRO A 114 2.68 -12.69 -7.57
CA PRO A 114 2.66 -13.67 -6.49
C PRO A 114 2.14 -15.01 -7.01
N ASP A 115 2.58 -16.10 -6.40
CA ASP A 115 2.06 -17.46 -6.66
C ASP A 115 0.63 -17.61 -6.10
N ASN A 116 0.32 -16.89 -5.00
CA ASN A 116 -0.99 -16.84 -4.39
C ASN A 116 -1.50 -15.40 -4.32
N GLU A 117 -2.64 -15.12 -4.98
CA GLU A 117 -3.28 -13.82 -5.03
C GLU A 117 -4.38 -13.64 -3.95
N GLN A 118 -4.45 -14.54 -2.96
CA GLN A 118 -5.46 -14.46 -1.90
C GLN A 118 -5.09 -13.42 -0.85
N TYR A 119 -6.05 -12.62 -0.48
CA TYR A 119 -6.00 -11.67 0.62
C TYR A 119 -7.27 -11.79 1.47
N GLU A 120 -7.31 -11.12 2.63
CA GLU A 120 -8.40 -11.25 3.58
C GLU A 120 -9.72 -10.64 3.06
N GLU A 121 -10.84 -11.33 3.31
CA GLU A 121 -12.18 -10.82 2.96
C GLU A 121 -12.58 -9.59 3.80
N GLN A 122 -12.06 -9.48 5.01
CA GLN A 122 -12.27 -8.32 5.88
C GLN A 122 -11.62 -7.08 5.27
N GLY A 123 -12.35 -5.95 5.23
CA GLY A 123 -11.80 -4.67 4.76
C GLY A 123 -10.75 -4.09 5.71
N ALA A 124 -9.81 -3.32 5.15
CA ALA A 124 -8.71 -2.71 5.90
C ALA A 124 -9.19 -1.83 7.07
N VAL A 125 -10.21 -1.00 6.84
CA VAL A 125 -10.74 -0.09 7.87
C VAL A 125 -11.30 -0.85 9.06
N ASP A 126 -12.10 -1.90 8.82
CA ASP A 126 -12.66 -2.75 9.88
C ASP A 126 -11.56 -3.48 10.65
N TYR A 127 -10.54 -3.95 9.94
CA TYR A 127 -9.37 -4.58 10.54
C TYR A 127 -8.61 -3.61 11.45
N LEU A 128 -8.35 -2.37 10.98
CA LEU A 128 -7.68 -1.34 11.76
C LEU A 128 -8.47 -1.00 13.03
N ILE A 129 -9.78 -0.70 12.89
CA ILE A 129 -10.65 -0.39 14.03
C ILE A 129 -10.62 -1.51 15.07
N LYS A 130 -10.79 -2.75 14.62
CA LYS A 130 -10.77 -3.92 15.50
C LYS A 130 -9.43 -4.04 16.23
N SER A 131 -8.32 -4.04 15.49
CA SER A 131 -6.98 -4.25 16.05
C SER A 131 -6.61 -3.22 17.11
N PHE A 132 -6.85 -1.93 16.84
CA PHE A 132 -6.55 -0.87 17.80
C PHE A 132 -7.52 -0.84 19.00
N SER A 133 -8.76 -1.29 18.81
CA SER A 133 -9.73 -1.39 19.92
C SER A 133 -9.41 -2.55 20.87
N GLU A 134 -8.94 -3.69 20.32
CA GLU A 134 -8.61 -4.88 21.11
C GLU A 134 -7.23 -4.79 21.78
N SER A 135 -6.31 -3.98 21.24
CA SER A 135 -4.93 -3.86 21.74
C SER A 135 -4.50 -2.38 21.87
N PRO A 136 -5.15 -1.60 22.74
CA PRO A 136 -4.89 -0.17 22.88
C PRO A 136 -3.45 0.07 23.37
N ASN A 137 -2.74 0.98 22.69
CA ASN A 137 -1.35 1.37 22.96
C ASN A 137 -0.28 0.26 22.75
N GLU A 138 -0.64 -0.88 22.18
CA GLU A 138 0.31 -1.97 21.92
C GLU A 138 0.80 -2.02 20.48
N ILE A 139 0.04 -1.43 19.54
CA ILE A 139 0.29 -1.51 18.11
C ILE A 139 0.79 -0.16 17.60
N THR A 140 1.81 -0.19 16.75
CA THR A 140 2.28 0.96 15.98
C THR A 140 1.73 0.87 14.56
N LEU A 141 0.99 1.89 14.12
CA LEU A 141 0.62 2.04 12.72
C LEU A 141 1.77 2.72 11.96
N VAL A 142 2.27 2.06 10.93
CA VAL A 142 3.27 2.60 10.00
C VAL A 142 2.58 2.92 8.70
N THR A 143 2.41 4.21 8.41
CA THR A 143 1.74 4.68 7.18
C THR A 143 2.78 5.07 6.14
N LEU A 144 2.76 4.40 5.01
CA LEU A 144 3.64 4.63 3.86
C LEU A 144 2.88 5.29 2.71
N GLY A 145 1.59 4.96 2.57
CA GLY A 145 0.69 5.47 1.56
C GLY A 145 -0.20 6.65 2.01
N PRO A 146 -1.14 7.08 1.16
CA PRO A 146 -2.15 8.08 1.52
C PRO A 146 -3.02 7.62 2.70
N LEU A 147 -3.31 8.51 3.65
CA LEU A 147 -4.12 8.24 4.85
C LEU A 147 -5.62 8.16 4.53
N THR A 148 -6.02 7.29 3.62
CA THR A 148 -7.40 7.15 3.14
C THR A 148 -8.19 6.08 3.90
N ASN A 149 -7.48 5.09 4.44
CA ASN A 149 -8.07 4.01 5.26
C ASN A 149 -8.51 4.44 6.66
#